data_9678d1977dffe51ff8d0b5be5b2dfe2e
#
_entry.id   9678d1977dffe51ff8d0b5be5b2dfe2e
#
_cell.length_a   1.000
_cell.length_b   1.000
_cell.length_c   1.000
_cell.angle_alpha   90.00
_cell.angle_beta   90.00
_cell.angle_gamma   90.00
#
_symmetry.space_group_name_H-M   'P 1'
#
loop_
_entity.id
_entity.type
_entity.pdbx_description
1 polymer ?
#
loop_
_entity_poly.entity_id
_entity_poly.type
_entity_poly.pdbx_seq_one_letter_code
_entity_poly.pdbx_strand_id
1 'polypeptide(L)'
;MTATEKIQKLNEVRAPYKEMTDEELLQLVRDFTEENGREPMQADVLYDRELKQRFGPWNRMLEQAGTRPVAQSYLDKQQRRREKRRRHKEYRRQIREQAAAEAARLEEAARIE
;
A
#
# COMPACT_ATOMS: atom_id res chain seq x y z
N MET A 1 13.45 31.57 19.23
CA MET A 1 12.30 30.93 18.60
C MET A 1 11.58 30.01 19.55
N THR A 2 10.30 30.19 19.72
CA THR A 2 9.45 29.27 20.50
C THR A 2 9.22 27.97 19.72
N ALA A 3 8.83 26.91 20.41
CA ALA A 3 8.48 25.63 19.76
C ALA A 3 7.35 25.80 18.74
N THR A 4 6.35 26.66 19.05
CA THR A 4 5.23 26.94 18.14
C THR A 4 5.69 27.64 16.86
N GLU A 5 6.59 28.60 16.95
CA GLU A 5 7.16 29.29 15.80
C GLU A 5 7.94 28.35 14.90
N LYS A 6 8.73 27.44 15.48
CA LYS A 6 9.46 26.42 14.72
C LYS A 6 8.52 25.48 13.97
N ILE A 7 7.44 25.07 14.59
CA ILE A 7 6.44 24.19 13.97
C ILE A 7 5.73 24.91 12.82
N GLN A 8 5.34 26.17 13.02
CA GLN A 8 4.71 26.99 11.98
C GLN A 8 5.64 27.17 10.77
N LYS A 9 6.90 27.49 11.01
CA LYS A 9 7.90 27.66 9.95
C LYS A 9 8.13 26.37 9.19
N LEU A 10 8.19 25.24 9.88
CA LEU A 10 8.34 23.92 9.28
C LEU A 10 7.12 23.57 8.41
N ASN A 11 5.91 23.88 8.87
CA ASN A 11 4.68 23.66 8.12
C ASN A 11 4.64 24.52 6.85
N GLU A 12 5.08 25.78 6.91
CA GLU A 12 5.18 26.66 5.75
C GLU A 12 6.14 26.10 4.70
N VAL A 13 7.28 25.60 5.12
CA VAL A 13 8.27 24.98 4.22
C VAL A 13 7.73 23.71 3.59
N ARG A 14 6.92 22.94 4.31
CA ARG A 14 6.35 21.67 3.83
C ARG A 14 5.09 21.85 2.97
N ALA A 15 4.42 23.00 3.06
CA ALA A 15 3.16 23.26 2.37
C ALA A 15 3.21 22.99 0.84
N PRO A 16 4.24 23.39 0.08
CA PRO A 16 4.30 23.13 -1.36
C PRO A 16 4.26 21.65 -1.72
N TYR A 17 4.78 20.77 -0.87
CA TYR A 17 4.82 19.33 -1.15
C TYR A 17 3.44 18.68 -1.07
N LYS A 18 2.52 19.26 -0.34
CA LYS A 18 1.13 18.77 -0.25
C LYS A 18 0.38 18.87 -1.57
N GLU A 19 0.73 19.84 -2.39
CA GLU A 19 0.11 20.10 -3.69
C GLU A 19 0.75 19.30 -4.83
N MET A 20 1.90 18.69 -4.58
CA MET A 20 2.59 17.88 -5.58
C MET A 20 1.86 16.57 -5.84
N THR A 21 1.94 16.09 -7.08
CA THR A 21 1.45 14.77 -7.43
C THR A 21 2.39 13.69 -6.88
N ASP A 22 1.89 12.45 -6.82
CA ASP A 22 2.68 11.31 -6.37
C ASP A 22 3.94 11.14 -7.20
N GLU A 23 3.83 11.27 -8.52
CA GLU A 23 4.98 11.15 -9.44
C GLU A 23 5.99 12.26 -9.25
N GLU A 24 5.55 13.48 -8.99
CA GLU A 24 6.45 14.61 -8.70
C GLU A 24 7.26 14.37 -7.44
N LEU A 25 6.62 13.85 -6.38
CA LEU A 25 7.30 13.49 -5.14
C LEU A 25 8.32 12.37 -5.34
N LEU A 26 7.95 11.33 -6.08
CA LEU A 26 8.87 10.23 -6.39
C LEU A 26 10.03 10.72 -7.24
N GLN A 27 9.80 11.69 -8.13
CA GLN A 27 10.86 12.27 -8.94
C GLN A 27 11.89 13.01 -8.07
N LEU A 28 11.44 13.71 -7.02
CA LEU A 28 12.35 14.34 -6.07
C LEU A 28 13.27 13.32 -5.39
N VAL A 29 12.74 12.14 -5.07
CA VAL A 29 13.53 11.04 -4.49
C VAL A 29 14.59 10.54 -5.49
N ARG A 30 14.21 10.37 -6.75
CA ARG A 30 15.15 9.97 -7.82
C ARG A 30 16.24 11.00 -8.03
N ASP A 31 15.89 12.29 -8.05
CA ASP A 31 16.83 13.37 -8.21
C ASP A 31 17.83 13.42 -7.06
N PHE A 32 17.36 13.26 -5.83
CA PHE A 32 18.24 13.18 -4.66
C PHE A 32 19.24 12.03 -4.77
N THR A 33 18.76 10.86 -5.19
CA THR A 33 19.59 9.67 -5.35
C THR A 33 20.66 9.87 -6.41
N GLU A 34 20.30 10.50 -7.52
CA GLU A 34 21.23 10.82 -8.61
C GLU A 34 22.29 11.84 -8.17
N GLU A 35 21.88 12.90 -7.49
CA GLU A 35 22.78 13.96 -7.03
C GLU A 35 23.73 13.51 -5.94
N ASN A 36 23.29 12.63 -5.04
CA ASN A 36 24.06 12.25 -3.86
C ASN A 36 24.71 10.86 -3.96
N GLY A 37 24.37 10.09 -4.98
CA GLY A 37 24.89 8.72 -5.17
C GLY A 37 24.42 7.72 -4.12
N ARG A 38 23.37 8.06 -3.37
CA ARG A 38 22.74 7.20 -2.36
C ARG A 38 21.27 7.53 -2.21
N GLU A 39 20.51 6.59 -1.68
CA GLU A 39 19.09 6.80 -1.37
C GLU A 39 18.94 7.81 -0.22
N PRO A 40 17.86 8.64 -0.23
CA PRO A 40 17.61 9.57 0.87
C PRO A 40 17.16 8.84 2.14
N MET A 41 17.59 9.34 3.28
CA MET A 41 17.05 8.98 4.59
C MET A 41 15.95 9.99 4.94
N GLN A 42 15.07 9.64 5.87
CA GLN A 42 13.97 10.52 6.28
C GLN A 42 14.45 11.91 6.70
N ALA A 43 15.58 12.00 7.37
CA ALA A 43 16.14 13.27 7.83
C ALA A 43 16.76 14.12 6.72
N ASP A 44 17.02 13.56 5.55
CA ASP A 44 17.67 14.26 4.44
C ASP A 44 16.71 15.17 3.67
N VAL A 45 15.40 14.92 3.76
CA VAL A 45 14.41 15.59 2.91
C VAL A 45 13.30 16.22 3.75
N LEU A 46 12.75 17.33 3.26
CA LEU A 46 11.66 18.06 3.92
C LEU A 46 10.28 17.46 3.60
N TYR A 47 10.19 16.65 2.56
CA TYR A 47 8.95 16.02 2.09
C TYR A 47 8.75 14.60 2.58
N ASP A 48 9.50 14.17 3.60
CA ASP A 48 9.42 12.83 4.17
C ASP A 48 8.03 12.48 4.69
N ARG A 49 7.34 13.45 5.29
CA ARG A 49 6.01 13.28 5.84
C ARG A 49 4.98 12.98 4.75
N GLU A 50 5.02 13.71 3.64
CA GLU A 50 4.15 13.45 2.49
C GLU A 50 4.41 12.09 1.86
N LEU A 51 5.67 11.71 1.74
CA LEU A 51 6.05 10.40 1.21
C LEU A 51 5.48 9.26 2.08
N LYS A 52 5.58 9.40 3.40
CA LYS A 52 5.04 8.39 4.33
C LYS A 52 3.52 8.29 4.25
N GLN A 53 2.83 9.43 4.17
CA GLN A 53 1.37 9.46 4.08
C GLN A 53 0.85 8.82 2.80
N ARG A 54 1.52 9.04 1.67
CA ARG A 54 1.08 8.59 0.34
C ARG A 54 1.53 7.18 0.00
N PHE A 55 2.76 6.82 0.39
CA PHE A 55 3.39 5.56 -0.05
C PHE A 55 3.59 4.55 1.07
N GLY A 56 3.35 4.96 2.33
CA GLY A 56 3.51 4.08 3.49
C GLY A 56 4.96 3.93 3.95
N PRO A 57 5.41 2.72 4.32
CA PRO A 57 6.76 2.52 4.86
C PRO A 57 7.84 3.04 3.92
N TRP A 58 8.90 3.60 4.48
CA TRP A 58 9.99 4.22 3.73
C TRP A 58 10.60 3.28 2.69
N ASN A 59 10.82 2.02 3.05
CA ASN A 59 11.36 1.03 2.13
C ASN A 59 10.44 0.82 0.91
N ARG A 60 9.13 0.81 1.10
CA ARG A 60 8.16 0.67 0.01
C ARG A 60 8.14 1.89 -0.88
N MET A 61 8.28 3.07 -0.30
CA MET A 61 8.39 4.32 -1.07
C MET A 61 9.63 4.29 -1.98
N LEU A 62 10.77 3.88 -1.47
CA LEU A 62 12.01 3.77 -2.25
C LEU A 62 11.88 2.76 -3.39
N GLU A 63 11.20 1.66 -3.17
CA GLU A 63 10.90 0.67 -4.22
C GLU A 63 9.99 1.25 -5.30
N GLN A 64 8.97 2.01 -4.91
CA GLN A 64 8.06 2.67 -5.86
C GLN A 64 8.75 3.77 -6.67
N ALA A 65 9.70 4.47 -6.06
CA ALA A 65 10.53 5.45 -6.77
C ALA A 65 11.50 4.82 -7.75
N GLY A 66 11.78 3.52 -7.61
CA GLY A 66 12.71 2.80 -8.46
C GLY A 66 14.17 2.95 -8.05
N THR A 67 14.44 3.49 -6.84
CA THR A 67 15.80 3.66 -6.33
C THR A 67 16.39 2.37 -5.76
N ARG A 68 15.54 1.39 -5.46
CA ARG A 68 15.94 0.04 -5.10
C ARG A 68 14.97 -0.98 -5.67
N PRO A 69 15.41 -2.23 -5.91
CA PRO A 69 14.52 -3.29 -6.38
C PRO A 69 13.53 -3.69 -5.29
N VAL A 70 12.35 -4.14 -5.70
CA VAL A 70 11.33 -4.64 -4.78
C VAL A 70 11.85 -5.89 -4.07
N ALA A 71 11.76 -5.93 -2.74
CA ALA A 71 12.26 -7.05 -1.96
C ALA A 71 11.47 -8.34 -2.28
N GLN A 72 12.18 -9.44 -2.54
CA GLN A 72 11.56 -10.73 -2.86
C GLN A 72 10.66 -11.22 -1.73
N SER A 73 11.06 -11.02 -0.49
CA SER A 73 10.26 -11.37 0.69
C SER A 73 8.89 -10.67 0.70
N TYR A 74 8.84 -9.43 0.23
CA TYR A 74 7.59 -8.67 0.12
C TYR A 74 6.69 -9.23 -0.97
N LEU A 75 7.26 -9.55 -2.13
CA LEU A 75 6.53 -10.16 -3.25
C LEU A 75 5.96 -11.53 -2.86
N ASP A 76 6.74 -12.35 -2.19
CA ASP A 76 6.32 -13.66 -1.68
C ASP A 76 5.16 -13.55 -0.69
N LYS A 77 5.23 -12.55 0.20
CA LYS A 77 4.17 -12.29 1.17
C LYS A 77 2.88 -11.82 0.49
N GLN A 78 2.99 -10.97 -0.52
CA GLN A 78 1.83 -10.54 -1.31
C GLN A 78 1.18 -11.72 -2.04
N GLN A 79 1.99 -12.57 -2.66
CA GLN A 79 1.52 -13.74 -3.37
C GLN A 79 0.78 -14.70 -2.44
N ARG A 80 1.33 -14.97 -1.26
CA ARG A 80 0.67 -15.81 -0.24
C ARG A 80 -0.67 -15.24 0.20
N ARG A 81 -0.78 -13.93 0.37
CA ARG A 81 -2.04 -13.25 0.70
C ARG A 81 -3.08 -13.40 -0.40
N ARG A 82 -2.67 -13.24 -1.67
CA ARG A 82 -3.55 -13.41 -2.83
C ARG A 82 -4.06 -14.85 -2.93
N GLU A 83 -3.20 -15.83 -2.75
CA GLU A 83 -3.56 -17.24 -2.77
C GLU A 83 -4.54 -17.59 -1.65
N LYS A 84 -4.30 -17.07 -0.44
CA LYS A 84 -5.19 -17.25 0.70
C LYS A 84 -6.58 -16.67 0.44
N ARG A 85 -6.66 -15.48 -0.14
CA ARG A 85 -7.94 -14.86 -0.51
C ARG A 85 -8.68 -15.66 -1.57
N ARG A 86 -7.95 -16.15 -2.56
CA ARG A 86 -8.52 -16.98 -3.64
C ARG A 86 -9.09 -18.27 -3.10
N ARG A 87 -8.35 -18.99 -2.24
CA ARG A 87 -8.82 -20.22 -1.59
C ARG A 87 -10.04 -19.98 -0.72
N HIS A 88 -10.05 -18.89 0.03
CA HIS A 88 -11.19 -18.53 0.88
C HIS A 88 -12.44 -18.22 0.05
N LYS A 89 -12.27 -17.51 -1.04
CA LYS A 89 -13.35 -17.18 -1.97
C LYS A 89 -13.94 -18.43 -2.62
N GLU A 90 -13.09 -19.35 -3.02
CA GLU A 90 -13.49 -20.63 -3.60
C GLU A 90 -14.20 -21.52 -2.58
N TYR A 91 -13.70 -21.58 -1.37
CA TYR A 91 -14.35 -22.31 -0.26
C TYR A 91 -15.75 -21.77 0.00
N ARG A 92 -15.94 -20.48 0.06
CA ARG A 92 -17.26 -19.86 0.22
C ARG A 92 -18.21 -20.20 -0.93
N ARG A 93 -17.69 -20.23 -2.14
CA ARG A 93 -18.47 -20.61 -3.32
C ARG A 93 -18.96 -22.06 -3.22
N GLN A 94 -18.07 -22.96 -2.84
CA GLN A 94 -18.39 -24.39 -2.66
C GLN A 94 -19.46 -24.58 -1.59
N ILE A 95 -19.37 -23.89 -0.47
CA ILE A 95 -20.38 -23.95 0.59
C ILE A 95 -21.73 -23.46 0.10
N ARG A 96 -21.79 -22.38 -0.67
CA ARG A 96 -23.04 -21.87 -1.24
C ARG A 96 -23.66 -22.88 -2.22
N GLU A 97 -22.86 -23.50 -3.06
CA GLU A 97 -23.31 -24.52 -4.01
C GLU A 97 -23.87 -25.74 -3.30
N GLN A 98 -23.20 -26.20 -2.26
CA GLN A 98 -23.67 -27.32 -1.45
C GLN A 98 -24.96 -27.00 -0.72
N ALA A 99 -25.06 -25.81 -0.15
CA ALA A 99 -26.28 -25.37 0.52
C ALA A 99 -27.46 -25.25 -0.44
N ALA A 100 -27.22 -24.73 -1.65
CA ALA A 100 -28.25 -24.62 -2.68
C ALA A 100 -28.71 -26.01 -3.17
N ALA A 101 -27.77 -26.93 -3.35
CA ALA A 101 -28.08 -28.31 -3.75
C ALA A 101 -28.90 -29.04 -2.69
N GLU A 102 -28.55 -28.85 -1.42
CA GLU A 102 -29.29 -29.45 -0.30
C GLU A 102 -30.71 -28.86 -0.18
N ALA A 103 -30.84 -27.56 -0.34
CA ALA A 103 -32.16 -26.91 -0.34
C ALA A 103 -33.04 -27.41 -1.48
N ALA A 104 -32.48 -27.61 -2.67
CA ALA A 104 -33.20 -28.17 -3.81
C ALA A 104 -33.66 -29.60 -3.55
N ARG A 105 -32.82 -30.43 -2.92
CA ARG A 105 -33.20 -31.80 -2.55
C ARG A 105 -34.34 -31.84 -1.53
N LEU A 106 -34.31 -30.95 -0.55
CA LEU A 106 -35.36 -30.86 0.46
C LEU A 106 -36.68 -30.40 -0.14
N GLU A 107 -36.66 -29.46 -1.07
CA GLU A 107 -37.86 -29.02 -1.80
C GLU A 107 -38.45 -30.14 -2.64
N GLU A 108 -37.63 -30.91 -3.32
CA GLU A 108 -38.09 -32.03 -4.12
C GLU A 108 -38.69 -33.15 -3.27
N ALA A 109 -38.08 -33.45 -2.14
CA ALA A 109 -38.60 -34.43 -1.17
C ALA A 109 -39.95 -33.97 -0.62
N ALA A 110 -40.15 -32.72 -0.37
CA ALA A 110 -41.42 -32.16 0.09
C ALA A 110 -42.52 -32.23 -0.99
N ARG A 111 -42.18 -32.13 -2.30
CA ARG A 111 -43.12 -32.26 -3.40
C ARG A 111 -43.65 -33.68 -3.62
N ILE A 112 -42.83 -34.66 -3.26
CA ILE A 112 -43.17 -36.09 -3.42
C ILE A 112 -44.18 -36.55 -2.36
N GLU A 113 -44.19 -35.94 -1.20
CA GLU A 113 -45.18 -36.18 -0.16
C GLU A 113 -46.51 -35.47 -0.48
#